data_676cf03021c10591681726e166133939
#
_entry.id   676cf03021c10591681726e166133939
#
_cell.length_a   1.000
_cell.length_b   1.000
_cell.length_c   1.000
_cell.angle_alpha   90.00
_cell.angle_beta   90.00
_cell.angle_gamma   90.00
#
_symmetry.space_group_name_H-M   'P 1'
#
loop_
_entity.id
_entity.type
_entity.pdbx_description
1 polymer ?
#
loop_
_entity_poly.entity_id
_entity_poly.type
_entity_poly.pdbx_seq_one_letter_code
_entity_poly.pdbx_strand_id
1 'polypeptide(L)' 'KIKTIKLTVTDGKTWYPANLTLTCGSATIEPTSDETSSTYDLSGGDYKGFKIENTSNYVVYVGKIEITFAE' A
#
# COMPACT_ATOMS: atom_id res chain seq x y z
N LYS A 1 15.88 0.54 -5.59
CA LYS A 1 14.81 -0.33 -5.10
C LYS A 1 13.86 0.40 -4.18
N ILE A 2 12.65 -0.10 -4.05
CA ILE A 2 11.62 0.53 -3.22
C ILE A 2 11.80 0.08 -1.78
N LYS A 3 11.76 1.03 -0.85
CA LYS A 3 11.89 0.76 0.57
C LYS A 3 10.53 0.67 1.25
N THR A 4 9.69 1.69 1.10
CA THR A 4 8.34 1.70 1.68
C THR A 4 7.34 2.34 0.73
N ILE A 5 6.08 1.92 0.87
CA ILE A 5 4.94 2.54 0.19
C ILE A 5 3.90 2.85 1.27
N LYS A 6 3.42 4.09 1.31
CA LYS A 6 2.38 4.50 2.23
C LYS A 6 1.17 5.03 1.46
N LEU A 7 0.01 4.49 1.77
CA LEU A 7 -1.27 4.92 1.21
C LEU A 7 -2.06 5.63 2.30
N THR A 8 -2.55 6.82 2.00
CA THR A 8 -3.36 7.62 2.94
C THR A 8 -4.74 7.83 2.34
N VAL A 9 -5.78 7.69 3.16
CA VAL A 9 -7.15 7.88 2.72
C VAL A 9 -7.44 9.34 2.35
N THR A 10 -8.38 9.53 1.43
CA THR A 10 -8.92 10.86 1.11
C THR A 10 -9.60 11.45 2.34
N ASP A 11 -9.40 12.74 2.60
CA ASP A 11 -10.01 13.43 3.73
C ASP A 11 -11.52 13.23 3.77
N GLY A 12 -12.04 12.94 4.96
CA GLY A 12 -13.46 12.72 5.17
C GLY A 12 -13.96 11.32 4.80
N LYS A 13 -13.06 10.42 4.39
CA LYS A 13 -13.40 9.05 4.05
C LYS A 13 -12.83 8.06 5.05
N THR A 14 -13.42 6.88 5.13
CA THR A 14 -12.95 5.80 5.99
C THR A 14 -11.92 4.96 5.23
N TRP A 15 -10.86 4.56 5.93
CA TRP A 15 -9.81 3.73 5.36
C TRP A 15 -10.15 2.24 5.50
N TYR A 16 -10.08 1.53 4.39
CA TYR A 16 -10.36 0.09 4.33
C TYR A 16 -9.17 -0.65 3.71
N PRO A 17 -8.07 -0.82 4.45
CA PRO A 17 -6.85 -1.42 3.87
C PRO A 17 -7.03 -2.89 3.48
N ALA A 18 -7.94 -3.61 4.16
CA ALA A 18 -8.19 -5.02 3.86
C ALA A 18 -8.78 -5.24 2.45
N ASN A 19 -9.32 -4.19 1.84
CA ASN A 19 -9.88 -4.27 0.49
C ASN A 19 -8.80 -4.15 -0.60
N LEU A 20 -7.58 -3.79 -0.22
CA LEU A 20 -6.47 -3.63 -1.16
C LEU A 20 -5.43 -4.73 -0.97
N THR A 21 -4.85 -5.16 -2.08
CA THR A 21 -3.73 -6.11 -2.09
C THR A 21 -2.57 -5.49 -2.83
N LEU A 22 -1.41 -5.44 -2.18
CA LEU A 22 -0.17 -4.98 -2.79
C LEU A 22 0.73 -6.17 -3.07
N THR A 23 1.16 -6.30 -4.32
CA THR A 23 2.07 -7.36 -4.73
C THR A 23 3.31 -6.80 -5.40
N CYS A 24 4.44 -7.49 -5.19
CA CYS A 24 5.71 -7.20 -5.82
C CYS A 24 6.17 -8.49 -6.50
N GLY A 25 5.96 -8.60 -7.81
CA GLY A 25 6.17 -9.86 -8.50
C GLY A 25 5.23 -10.94 -7.98
N SER A 26 5.78 -12.02 -7.41
CA SER A 26 4.99 -13.11 -6.82
C SER A 26 4.77 -12.93 -5.31
N ALA A 27 5.35 -11.91 -4.70
CA ALA A 27 5.24 -11.69 -3.26
C ALA A 27 4.05 -10.78 -2.93
N THR A 28 3.28 -11.15 -1.90
CA THR A 28 2.23 -10.31 -1.35
C THR A 28 2.75 -9.63 -0.10
N ILE A 29 2.65 -8.30 -0.04
CA ILE A 29 3.17 -7.52 1.08
C ILE A 29 2.02 -7.13 1.99
N GLU A 30 2.13 -7.48 3.27
CA GLU A 30 1.12 -7.12 4.28
C GLU A 30 1.43 -5.73 4.85
N PRO A 31 0.41 -4.88 5.00
CA PRO A 31 0.62 -3.54 5.54
C PRO A 31 0.60 -3.48 7.05
N THR A 32 1.22 -2.44 7.60
CA THR A 32 0.94 -1.95 8.94
C THR A 32 0.00 -0.77 8.79
N SER A 33 -1.19 -0.86 9.38
CA SER A 33 -2.25 0.12 9.15
C SER A 33 -2.67 0.85 10.41
N ASP A 34 -3.09 2.10 10.25
CA ASP A 34 -3.78 2.88 11.27
C ASP A 34 -5.16 3.32 10.74
N GLU A 35 -5.80 4.28 11.39
CA GLU A 35 -7.16 4.71 11.02
C GLU A 35 -7.24 5.39 9.66
N THR A 36 -6.13 5.92 9.16
CA THR A 36 -6.11 6.76 7.95
C THR A 36 -5.13 6.29 6.89
N SER A 37 -4.25 5.34 7.22
CA SER A 37 -3.19 4.97 6.28
C SER A 37 -2.71 3.53 6.47
N SER A 38 -2.03 3.02 5.44
CA SER A 38 -1.33 1.75 5.47
C SER A 38 0.10 1.95 4.96
N THR A 39 1.06 1.37 5.68
CA THR A 39 2.47 1.40 5.29
C THR A 39 2.92 -0.02 4.93
N TYR A 40 3.46 -0.18 3.74
CA TYR A 40 3.99 -1.44 3.24
C TYR A 40 5.51 -1.38 3.29
N ASP A 41 6.13 -2.30 4.02
CA ASP A 41 7.58 -2.37 4.15
C ASP A 41 8.14 -3.34 3.11
N LEU A 42 8.84 -2.80 2.12
CA LEU A 42 9.45 -3.56 1.03
C LEU A 42 10.97 -3.73 1.22
N SER A 43 11.51 -3.32 2.38
CA SER A 43 12.96 -3.36 2.64
C SER A 43 13.52 -4.78 2.74
N GLY A 44 12.68 -5.78 2.97
CA GLY A 44 13.12 -7.18 3.07
C GLY A 44 13.42 -7.85 1.73
N GLY A 45 13.19 -7.18 0.61
CA GLY A 45 13.45 -7.71 -0.73
C GLY A 45 14.04 -6.66 -1.66
N ASP A 46 14.38 -7.08 -2.86
CA ASP A 46 14.91 -6.18 -3.90
C ASP A 46 13.80 -5.88 -4.91
N TYR A 47 12.80 -5.12 -4.46
CA TYR A 47 11.63 -4.81 -5.26
C TYR A 47 11.82 -3.50 -6.03
N LYS A 48 11.60 -3.56 -7.35
CA LYS A 48 11.73 -2.41 -8.25
C LYS A 48 10.41 -1.90 -8.77
N GLY A 49 9.33 -2.63 -8.52
CA GLY A 49 7.98 -2.26 -8.90
C GLY A 49 6.96 -2.94 -8.01
N PHE A 50 5.71 -2.50 -8.14
CA PHE A 50 4.63 -3.04 -7.34
C PHE A 50 3.30 -2.91 -8.09
N LYS A 51 2.30 -3.66 -7.59
CA LYS A 51 0.93 -3.58 -8.09
C LYS A 51 -0.01 -3.50 -6.91
N ILE A 52 -0.96 -2.56 -6.96
CA ILE A 52 -2.02 -2.45 -5.96
C ILE A 52 -3.34 -2.75 -6.65
N GLU A 53 -4.10 -3.69 -6.08
CA GLU A 53 -5.41 -4.06 -6.58
C GLU A 53 -6.47 -3.93 -5.49
N ASN A 54 -7.65 -3.46 -5.87
CA ASN A 54 -8.84 -3.59 -5.03
C ASN A 54 -9.44 -4.96 -5.31
N THR A 55 -9.26 -5.89 -4.37
CA THR A 55 -9.74 -7.28 -4.50
C THR A 55 -11.14 -7.47 -3.93
N SER A 56 -11.80 -6.38 -3.50
CA SER A 56 -13.16 -6.39 -2.97
C SER A 56 -14.16 -5.85 -3.98
N ASN A 57 -15.45 -5.89 -3.62
CA ASN A 57 -16.53 -5.27 -4.40
C ASN A 57 -16.80 -3.83 -3.95
N TYR A 58 -15.97 -3.27 -3.08
CA TYR A 58 -16.17 -1.96 -2.49
C TYR A 58 -15.15 -0.95 -3.03
N VAL A 59 -15.55 0.32 -3.03
CA VAL A 59 -14.67 1.42 -3.42
C VAL A 59 -13.71 1.74 -2.26
N VAL A 60 -12.44 1.96 -2.58
CA VAL A 60 -11.45 2.43 -1.61
C VAL A 60 -10.93 3.79 -2.09
N TYR A 61 -10.96 4.77 -1.20
CA TYR A 61 -10.54 6.14 -1.51
C TYR A 61 -9.10 6.35 -1.09
N VAL A 62 -8.19 6.47 -2.05
CA VAL A 62 -6.78 6.75 -1.80
C VAL A 62 -6.50 8.21 -2.17
N GLY A 63 -6.19 9.02 -1.17
CA GLY A 63 -5.92 10.45 -1.38
C GLY A 63 -4.44 10.76 -1.61
N LYS A 64 -3.54 9.89 -1.14
CA LYS A 64 -2.10 10.14 -1.23
C LYS A 64 -1.33 8.83 -1.29
N ILE A 65 -0.33 8.78 -2.14
CA ILE A 65 0.62 7.66 -2.23
C ILE A 65 2.02 8.23 -2.03
N GLU A 66 2.73 7.70 -1.04
CA GLU A 66 4.10 8.09 -0.74
C GLU A 66 5.03 6.89 -0.95
N ILE A 67 6.04 7.06 -1.79
CA ILE A 67 7.00 6.00 -2.09
C ILE A 67 8.37 6.47 -1.65
N THR A 68 9.05 5.67 -0.82
CA THR A 68 10.45 5.92 -0.44
C THR A 68 11.33 4.85 -1.08
N PHE A 69 12.53 5.26 -1.42
CA PHE A 69 13.50 4.39 -2.09
C PHE A 69 14.68 4.13 -1.17
N ALA A 70 15.22 2.92 -1.25
CA ALA A 70 16.45 2.56 -0.59
C ALA A 70 17.64 2.97 -1.47
N GLU A 71 18.69 3.40 -0.82
CA GLU A 71 19.96 3.69 -1.50
C GLU A 71 20.72 2.42 -1.86
#